data_170c38d1a67092e6255ac280e8b1c249
#
_entry.id   170c38d1a67092e6255ac280e8b1c249
#
_cell.length_a   1.000
_cell.length_b   1.000
_cell.length_c   1.000
_cell.angle_alpha   90.00
_cell.angle_beta   90.00
_cell.angle_gamma   90.00
#
_symmetry.space_group_name_H-M   'P 1'
#
loop_
_entity.id
_entity.type
_entity.pdbx_description
1 polymer ?
#
loop_
_entity_poly.entity_id
_entity_poly.type
_entity_poly.pdbx_seq_one_letter_code
_entity_poly.pdbx_strand_id
1 'polypeptide(L)'
;MRASARCGAGLLNDVRGFQRPQALQAAAGTGLALCVMHMQGEPDTMQTAPTYNDVVQDTAEFLSLRLADVTGAGINPDRVIIDPGFGFGKTAEQNFELLARLEVLCNQSQPVLVGLSRKSMISNVLDRLPEQRMVASVALALMAVERGAR
;
A
#
# COMPACT_ATOMS: atom_id res chain seq x y z
N MET A 1 -17.70 -0.85 3.53
CA MET A 1 -17.43 -2.16 2.92
C MET A 1 -18.69 -2.86 2.39
N ARG A 2 -19.65 -3.30 3.24
CA ARG A 2 -20.88 -3.97 2.76
C ARG A 2 -21.73 -3.10 1.80
N ALA A 3 -21.85 -1.80 2.07
CA ALA A 3 -22.54 -0.89 1.18
C ALA A 3 -21.83 -0.77 -0.18
N SER A 4 -20.50 -0.63 -0.18
CA SER A 4 -19.70 -0.58 -1.41
C SER A 4 -19.88 -1.84 -2.26
N ALA A 5 -19.89 -3.02 -1.62
CA ALA A 5 -20.15 -4.29 -2.31
C ALA A 5 -21.53 -4.30 -3.00
N ARG A 6 -22.59 -3.83 -2.31
CA ARG A 6 -23.93 -3.73 -2.89
C ARG A 6 -24.02 -2.72 -4.05
N CYS A 7 -23.12 -1.72 -4.07
CA CYS A 7 -23.02 -0.75 -5.17
C CYS A 7 -22.10 -1.21 -6.32
N GLY A 8 -21.66 -2.46 -6.33
CA GLY A 8 -20.88 -3.04 -7.43
C GLY A 8 -19.37 -2.82 -7.35
N ALA A 9 -18.81 -2.47 -6.18
CA ALA A 9 -17.36 -2.44 -6.02
C ALA A 9 -16.77 -3.84 -6.25
N GLY A 10 -15.66 -3.93 -6.98
CA GLY A 10 -14.93 -5.18 -7.21
C GLY A 10 -13.79 -5.42 -6.21
N LEU A 11 -13.33 -4.37 -5.54
CA LEU A 11 -12.20 -4.40 -4.62
C LEU A 11 -12.45 -3.47 -3.43
N LEU A 12 -12.02 -3.90 -2.25
CA LEU A 12 -11.95 -3.08 -1.04
C LEU A 12 -10.49 -2.72 -0.76
N ASN A 13 -10.16 -1.43 -0.82
CA ASN A 13 -8.86 -0.92 -0.42
C ASN A 13 -8.99 -0.25 0.95
N ASP A 14 -8.19 -0.68 1.93
CA ASP A 14 -8.17 -0.08 3.25
C ASP A 14 -6.77 0.40 3.64
N VAL A 15 -6.63 1.72 3.78
CA VAL A 15 -5.37 2.39 4.15
C VAL A 15 -4.81 1.94 5.49
N ARG A 16 -5.65 1.37 6.36
CA ARG A 16 -5.25 0.79 7.67
C ARG A 16 -5.01 -0.72 7.64
N GLY A 17 -4.97 -1.33 6.45
CA GLY A 17 -4.76 -2.77 6.33
C GLY A 17 -5.82 -3.60 7.07
N PHE A 18 -7.06 -3.12 7.15
CA PHE A 18 -8.19 -3.76 7.87
C PHE A 18 -7.96 -3.97 9.38
N GLN A 19 -7.17 -3.10 10.03
CA GLN A 19 -6.89 -3.20 11.46
C GLN A 19 -8.05 -2.73 12.36
N ARG A 20 -8.98 -1.93 11.85
CA ARG A 20 -10.10 -1.47 12.66
C ARG A 20 -10.98 -2.62 13.11
N PRO A 21 -11.55 -2.57 14.33
CA PRO A 21 -12.47 -3.59 14.82
C PRO A 21 -13.54 -3.93 13.80
N GLN A 22 -13.82 -5.23 13.61
CA GLN A 22 -14.80 -5.77 12.66
C GLN A 22 -14.51 -5.52 11.16
N ALA A 23 -13.41 -4.84 10.79
CA ALA A 23 -13.11 -4.57 9.38
C ALA A 23 -12.91 -5.86 8.56
N LEU A 24 -12.12 -6.81 9.08
CA LEU A 24 -11.91 -8.11 8.44
C LEU A 24 -13.20 -8.93 8.33
N GLN A 25 -14.02 -8.97 9.37
CA GLN A 25 -15.30 -9.67 9.34
C GLN A 25 -16.25 -9.06 8.32
N ALA A 26 -16.28 -7.71 8.23
CA ALA A 26 -17.10 -7.02 7.25
C ALA A 26 -16.60 -7.28 5.82
N ALA A 27 -15.28 -7.35 5.62
CA ALA A 27 -14.67 -7.64 4.32
C ALA A 27 -14.88 -9.10 3.90
N ALA A 28 -14.68 -10.05 4.80
CA ALA A 28 -14.86 -11.49 4.55
C ALA A 28 -16.27 -11.79 4.00
N GLY A 29 -17.31 -11.18 4.58
CA GLY A 29 -18.69 -11.36 4.17
C GLY A 29 -19.08 -10.71 2.81
N THR A 30 -18.16 -10.01 2.13
CA THR A 30 -18.47 -9.37 0.83
C THR A 30 -18.11 -10.22 -0.38
N GLY A 31 -17.19 -11.15 -0.26
CA GLY A 31 -16.66 -11.90 -1.40
C GLY A 31 -15.72 -11.12 -2.31
N LEU A 32 -15.44 -9.83 -2.03
CA LEU A 32 -14.62 -8.96 -2.89
C LEU A 32 -13.11 -9.21 -2.74
N ALA A 33 -12.34 -8.77 -3.74
CA ALA A 33 -10.90 -8.66 -3.60
C ALA A 33 -10.53 -7.61 -2.53
N LEU A 34 -9.39 -7.80 -1.87
CA LEU A 34 -8.89 -6.88 -0.85
C LEU A 34 -7.53 -6.33 -1.25
N CYS A 35 -7.34 -5.03 -1.03
CA CYS A 35 -6.02 -4.41 -1.04
C CYS A 35 -5.65 -4.06 0.40
N VAL A 36 -4.62 -4.73 0.89
CA VAL A 36 -4.07 -4.53 2.24
C VAL A 36 -2.92 -3.56 2.15
N MET A 37 -3.07 -2.35 2.69
CA MET A 37 -2.05 -1.31 2.60
C MET A 37 -1.29 -1.15 3.92
N HIS A 38 0.01 -0.85 3.81
CA HIS A 38 0.85 -0.43 4.91
C HIS A 38 0.78 1.09 5.13
N MET A 39 0.59 1.49 6.37
CA MET A 39 0.74 2.87 6.83
C MET A 39 1.30 2.88 8.25
N GLN A 40 2.26 3.76 8.53
CA GLN A 40 2.71 4.00 9.89
C GLN A 40 1.93 5.19 10.48
N GLY A 41 1.41 5.02 11.70
CA GLY A 41 0.58 6.04 12.37
C GLY A 41 -0.84 6.13 11.84
N GLU A 42 -1.50 7.24 12.09
CA GLU A 42 -2.86 7.53 11.61
C GLU A 42 -2.82 8.60 10.50
N PRO A 43 -3.80 8.67 9.59
CA PRO A 43 -3.79 9.61 8.47
C PRO A 43 -3.49 11.07 8.85
N ASP A 44 -3.96 11.51 10.02
CA ASP A 44 -3.80 12.89 10.49
C ASP A 44 -2.41 13.17 11.08
N THR A 45 -1.67 12.14 11.51
CA THR A 45 -0.39 12.27 12.22
C THR A 45 0.77 11.54 11.54
N MET A 46 0.51 10.71 10.54
CA MET A 46 1.48 9.83 9.90
C MET A 46 2.71 10.54 9.31
N GLN A 47 2.62 11.83 8.99
CA GLN A 47 3.72 12.60 8.39
C GLN A 47 4.58 13.36 9.43
N THR A 48 4.20 13.35 10.71
CA THR A 48 4.85 14.19 11.71
C THR A 48 6.27 13.72 12.03
N ALA A 49 6.50 12.42 12.17
CA ALA A 49 7.82 11.83 12.43
C ALA A 49 7.82 10.32 12.12
N PRO A 50 7.74 9.91 10.85
CA PRO A 50 7.78 8.49 10.53
C PRO A 50 9.19 7.92 10.82
N THR A 51 9.24 6.83 11.59
CA THR A 51 10.49 6.19 12.01
C THR A 51 10.48 4.71 11.65
N TYR A 52 11.55 4.25 10.98
CA TYR A 52 11.77 2.86 10.58
C TYR A 52 13.20 2.45 10.93
N ASN A 53 13.41 1.21 11.29
CA ASN A 53 14.75 0.63 11.34
C ASN A 53 15.24 0.31 9.91
N ASP A 54 14.40 -0.35 9.13
CA ASP A 54 14.54 -0.59 7.68
C ASP A 54 13.13 -0.50 7.09
N VAL A 55 12.83 0.57 6.34
CA VAL A 55 11.49 0.82 5.81
C VAL A 55 10.96 -0.31 4.93
N VAL A 56 11.84 -1.04 4.24
CA VAL A 56 11.45 -2.15 3.36
C VAL A 56 11.11 -3.38 4.18
N GLN A 57 11.96 -3.75 5.14
CA GLN A 57 11.73 -4.92 5.98
C GLN A 57 10.55 -4.71 6.93
N ASP A 58 10.46 -3.55 7.58
CA ASP A 58 9.35 -3.21 8.47
C ASP A 58 8.01 -3.22 7.72
N THR A 59 7.98 -2.72 6.46
CA THR A 59 6.79 -2.79 5.59
C THR A 59 6.46 -4.22 5.19
N ALA A 60 7.46 -5.04 4.84
CA ALA A 60 7.28 -6.42 4.45
C ALA A 60 6.75 -7.28 5.61
N GLU A 61 7.29 -7.09 6.81
CA GLU A 61 6.84 -7.77 8.03
C GLU A 61 5.40 -7.40 8.37
N PHE A 62 5.07 -6.10 8.37
CA PHE A 62 3.70 -5.64 8.58
C PHE A 62 2.72 -6.32 7.61
N LEU A 63 3.01 -6.29 6.31
CA LEU A 63 2.13 -6.87 5.31
C LEU A 63 1.99 -8.39 5.47
N SER A 64 3.07 -9.09 5.83
CA SER A 64 3.04 -10.53 6.12
C SER A 64 2.14 -10.86 7.32
N LEU A 65 2.25 -10.10 8.41
CA LEU A 65 1.38 -10.24 9.58
C LEU A 65 -0.09 -9.97 9.22
N ARG A 66 -0.35 -8.92 8.44
CA ARG A 66 -1.71 -8.63 7.98
C ARG A 66 -2.29 -9.71 7.08
N LEU A 67 -1.47 -10.33 6.22
CA LEU A 67 -1.89 -11.48 5.39
C LEU A 67 -2.28 -12.68 6.26
N ALA A 68 -1.53 -12.95 7.32
CA ALA A 68 -1.87 -14.01 8.28
C ALA A 68 -3.23 -13.74 8.95
N ASP A 69 -3.49 -12.50 9.38
CA ASP A 69 -4.76 -12.11 9.99
C ASP A 69 -5.93 -12.22 8.99
N VAL A 70 -5.73 -11.79 7.74
CA VAL A 70 -6.71 -11.90 6.65
C VAL A 70 -7.06 -13.36 6.38
N THR A 71 -6.06 -14.22 6.29
CA THR A 71 -6.23 -15.67 6.10
C THR A 71 -6.92 -16.31 7.31
N GLY A 72 -6.50 -15.95 8.52
CA GLY A 72 -7.12 -16.39 9.78
C GLY A 72 -8.59 -15.99 9.90
N ALA A 73 -9.01 -14.90 9.26
CA ALA A 73 -10.41 -14.49 9.15
C ALA A 73 -11.21 -15.26 8.08
N GLY A 74 -10.61 -16.29 7.43
CA GLY A 74 -11.26 -17.13 6.42
C GLY A 74 -11.32 -16.50 5.02
N ILE A 75 -10.51 -15.46 4.75
CA ILE A 75 -10.43 -14.83 3.42
C ILE A 75 -9.38 -15.59 2.59
N ASN A 76 -9.78 -16.03 1.39
CA ASN A 76 -8.85 -16.71 0.48
C ASN A 76 -7.71 -15.75 0.08
N PRO A 77 -6.43 -16.13 0.28
CA PRO A 77 -5.28 -15.31 -0.09
C PRO A 77 -5.23 -14.95 -1.59
N ASP A 78 -5.79 -15.76 -2.48
CA ASP A 78 -5.87 -15.45 -3.92
C ASP A 78 -6.71 -14.20 -4.24
N ARG A 79 -7.47 -13.70 -3.27
CA ARG A 79 -8.27 -12.48 -3.38
C ARG A 79 -7.57 -11.25 -2.78
N VAL A 80 -6.31 -11.39 -2.37
CA VAL A 80 -5.59 -10.33 -1.66
C VAL A 80 -4.46 -9.81 -2.53
N ILE A 81 -4.36 -8.49 -2.63
CA ILE A 81 -3.21 -7.75 -3.12
C ILE A 81 -2.64 -6.92 -1.98
N ILE A 82 -1.36 -6.61 -2.01
CA ILE A 82 -0.69 -5.79 -1.01
C ILE A 82 -0.23 -4.46 -1.59
N ASP A 83 -0.27 -3.40 -0.79
CA ASP A 83 0.20 -2.07 -1.16
C ASP A 83 1.21 -1.58 -0.11
N PRO A 84 2.46 -1.30 -0.47
CA PRO A 84 3.46 -0.77 0.46
C PRO A 84 3.13 0.63 0.99
N GLY A 85 2.14 1.32 0.45
CA GLY A 85 1.65 2.60 0.95
C GLY A 85 2.64 3.74 0.74
N PHE A 86 3.06 3.98 -0.49
CA PHE A 86 3.88 5.14 -0.83
C PHE A 86 3.20 6.44 -0.40
N GLY A 87 3.95 7.30 0.33
CA GLY A 87 3.44 8.56 0.85
C GLY A 87 2.58 8.45 2.12
N PHE A 88 2.44 7.26 2.71
CA PHE A 88 1.70 7.05 3.96
C PHE A 88 2.67 6.72 5.10
N GLY A 89 2.93 7.71 5.96
CA GLY A 89 3.85 7.58 7.09
C GLY A 89 5.28 7.23 6.67
N LYS A 90 5.80 7.92 5.65
CA LYS A 90 7.16 7.74 5.12
C LYS A 90 7.72 9.06 4.63
N THR A 91 9.02 9.32 4.89
CA THR A 91 9.74 10.47 4.30
C THR A 91 9.96 10.25 2.79
N ALA A 92 10.45 11.27 2.08
CA ALA A 92 10.79 11.13 0.67
C ALA A 92 11.87 10.07 0.46
N GLU A 93 12.94 10.11 1.28
CA GLU A 93 14.04 9.16 1.23
C GLU A 93 13.55 7.72 1.44
N GLN A 94 12.71 7.50 2.47
CA GLN A 94 12.11 6.20 2.76
C GLN A 94 11.24 5.70 1.60
N ASN A 95 10.48 6.59 0.94
CA ASN A 95 9.71 6.22 -0.24
C ASN A 95 10.60 5.83 -1.42
N PHE A 96 11.70 6.55 -1.67
CA PHE A 96 12.66 6.19 -2.74
C PHE A 96 13.41 4.91 -2.41
N GLU A 97 13.81 4.67 -1.17
CA GLU A 97 14.41 3.41 -0.73
C GLU A 97 13.44 2.24 -0.94
N LEU A 98 12.17 2.40 -0.53
CA LEU A 98 11.13 1.40 -0.73
C LEU A 98 10.92 1.07 -2.22
N LEU A 99 10.94 2.09 -3.10
CA LEU A 99 10.87 1.89 -4.55
C LEU A 99 12.13 1.18 -5.08
N ALA A 100 13.31 1.58 -4.64
CA ALA A 100 14.57 1.00 -5.08
C ALA A 100 14.69 -0.51 -4.76
N ARG A 101 14.10 -0.94 -3.64
CA ARG A 101 14.13 -2.32 -3.14
C ARG A 101 12.75 -3.00 -3.20
N LEU A 102 11.87 -2.56 -4.11
CA LEU A 102 10.48 -3.02 -4.20
C LEU A 102 10.36 -4.52 -4.49
N GLU A 103 11.36 -5.12 -5.15
CA GLU A 103 11.43 -6.55 -5.43
C GLU A 103 11.36 -7.41 -4.14
N VAL A 104 11.78 -6.90 -2.99
CA VAL A 104 11.65 -7.61 -1.71
C VAL A 104 10.19 -7.90 -1.39
N LEU A 105 9.29 -6.95 -1.67
CA LEU A 105 7.85 -7.14 -1.50
C LEU A 105 7.24 -7.95 -2.65
N CYS A 106 7.69 -7.71 -3.89
CA CYS A 106 7.19 -8.43 -5.06
C CYS A 106 7.55 -9.92 -5.07
N ASN A 107 8.57 -10.32 -4.32
CA ASN A 107 8.94 -11.72 -4.10
C ASN A 107 8.08 -12.44 -3.03
N GLN A 108 7.16 -11.72 -2.39
CA GLN A 108 6.14 -12.34 -1.54
C GLN A 108 5.06 -13.04 -2.40
N SER A 109 4.18 -13.80 -1.76
CA SER A 109 3.15 -14.59 -2.46
C SER A 109 2.07 -13.77 -3.13
N GLN A 110 1.87 -12.51 -2.70
CA GLN A 110 0.77 -11.65 -3.16
C GLN A 110 1.21 -10.66 -4.24
N PRO A 111 0.34 -10.35 -5.22
CA PRO A 111 0.60 -9.25 -6.14
C PRO A 111 0.76 -7.93 -5.40
N VAL A 112 1.72 -7.09 -5.85
CA VAL A 112 1.98 -5.77 -5.28
C VAL A 112 1.36 -4.69 -6.15
N LEU A 113 0.45 -3.91 -5.55
CA LEU A 113 -0.11 -2.69 -6.12
C LEU A 113 0.68 -1.49 -5.62
N VAL A 114 0.96 -0.53 -6.48
CA VAL A 114 1.63 0.72 -6.09
C VAL A 114 0.86 1.96 -6.54
N GLY A 115 0.72 2.93 -5.65
CA GLY A 115 0.12 4.23 -5.93
C GLY A 115 1.17 5.33 -5.93
N LEU A 116 1.70 5.72 -7.11
CA LEU A 116 2.79 6.69 -7.24
C LEU A 116 2.38 8.02 -7.89
N SER A 117 1.11 8.13 -8.34
CA SER A 117 0.63 9.31 -9.07
C SER A 117 0.68 10.58 -8.22
N ARG A 118 1.46 11.55 -8.67
CA ARG A 118 1.58 12.90 -8.13
C ARG A 118 1.94 12.99 -6.64
N LYS A 119 2.56 11.92 -6.08
CA LYS A 119 2.96 11.86 -4.66
C LYS A 119 3.96 12.96 -4.29
N SER A 120 3.93 13.40 -3.03
CA SER A 120 4.79 14.47 -2.50
C SER A 120 6.28 14.12 -2.58
N MET A 121 6.66 12.84 -2.51
CA MET A 121 8.04 12.41 -2.69
C MET A 121 8.66 12.96 -3.99
N ILE A 122 7.86 13.15 -5.06
CA ILE A 122 8.32 13.72 -6.33
C ILE A 122 8.71 15.19 -6.18
N SER A 123 7.94 15.98 -5.41
CA SER A 123 8.25 17.40 -5.21
C SER A 123 9.50 17.62 -4.40
N ASN A 124 9.84 16.71 -3.50
CA ASN A 124 11.06 16.81 -2.68
C ASN A 124 12.34 16.70 -3.53
N VAL A 125 12.26 16.11 -4.72
CA VAL A 125 13.40 15.97 -5.63
C VAL A 125 13.33 16.98 -6.79
N LEU A 126 12.14 17.23 -7.34
CA LEU A 126 11.98 18.00 -8.57
C LEU A 126 11.43 19.41 -8.36
N ASP A 127 11.02 19.75 -7.14
CA ASP A 127 10.35 21.02 -6.81
C ASP A 127 9.23 21.36 -7.81
N ARG A 128 8.28 20.42 -7.98
CA ARG A 128 7.17 20.54 -8.93
C ARG A 128 5.81 20.54 -8.24
N LEU A 129 4.91 21.39 -8.73
CA LEU A 129 3.51 21.38 -8.31
C LEU A 129 2.83 20.06 -8.73
N PRO A 130 1.74 19.63 -8.06
CA PRO A 130 1.08 18.36 -8.34
C PRO A 130 0.71 18.13 -9.80
N GLU A 131 0.24 19.15 -10.51
CA GLU A 131 -0.12 19.12 -11.93
C GLU A 131 1.07 18.93 -12.87
N GLN A 132 2.27 19.25 -12.41
CA GLN A 132 3.52 19.11 -13.16
C GLN A 132 4.23 17.77 -12.94
N ARG A 133 3.69 16.90 -12.06
CA ARG A 133 4.33 15.63 -11.66
C ARG A 133 3.98 14.44 -12.56
N MET A 134 3.25 14.65 -13.66
CA MET A 134 2.77 13.55 -14.51
C MET A 134 3.93 12.70 -15.06
N VAL A 135 4.92 13.32 -15.70
CA VAL A 135 6.05 12.60 -16.30
C VAL A 135 6.84 11.81 -15.25
N ALA A 136 7.14 12.42 -14.11
CA ALA A 136 7.82 11.74 -13.00
C ALA A 136 6.98 10.59 -12.42
N SER A 137 5.66 10.78 -12.34
CA SER A 137 4.75 9.71 -11.88
C SER A 137 4.77 8.50 -12.80
N VAL A 138 4.81 8.72 -14.12
CA VAL A 138 4.94 7.64 -15.12
C VAL A 138 6.29 6.94 -15.01
N ALA A 139 7.38 7.70 -14.86
CA ALA A 139 8.72 7.14 -14.69
C ALA A 139 8.81 6.24 -13.44
N LEU A 140 8.29 6.72 -12.29
CA LEU A 140 8.26 5.92 -11.06
C LEU A 140 7.37 4.68 -11.18
N ALA A 141 6.25 4.77 -11.91
CA ALA A 141 5.38 3.62 -12.17
C ALA A 141 6.09 2.57 -13.04
N LEU A 142 6.81 3.00 -14.08
CA LEU A 142 7.62 2.09 -14.90
C LEU A 142 8.69 1.39 -14.05
N MET A 143 9.43 2.14 -13.23
CA MET A 143 10.42 1.58 -12.31
C MET A 143 9.82 0.56 -11.35
N ALA A 144 8.58 0.78 -10.88
CA ALA A 144 7.89 -0.18 -10.02
C ALA A 144 7.51 -1.46 -10.78
N VAL A 145 7.02 -1.34 -12.02
CA VAL A 145 6.70 -2.51 -12.87
C VAL A 145 7.95 -3.33 -13.19
N GLU A 146 9.07 -2.68 -13.51
CA GLU A 146 10.37 -3.36 -13.73
C GLU A 146 10.85 -4.13 -12.50
N ARG A 147 10.39 -3.76 -11.29
CA ARG A 147 10.67 -4.43 -10.01
C ARG A 147 9.60 -5.44 -9.60
N GLY A 148 8.61 -5.70 -10.46
CA GLY A 148 7.61 -6.74 -10.28
C GLY A 148 6.23 -6.26 -9.78
N ALA A 149 5.97 -4.97 -9.62
CA ALA A 149 4.64 -4.46 -9.32
C ALA A 149 3.66 -4.74 -10.48
N ARG A 150 2.37 -4.86 -10.15
CA ARG A 150 1.32 -5.20 -11.12
C ARG A 150 0.12 -4.26 -11.02
#